data_a4fd91492af872123163d5d3ec7a3949
#
_entry.id   a4fd91492af872123163d5d3ec7a3949
#
_cell.length_a   1.000
_cell.length_b   1.000
_cell.length_c   1.000
_cell.angle_alpha   90.00
_cell.angle_beta   90.00
_cell.angle_gamma   90.00
#
_symmetry.space_group_name_H-M   'P 1'
#
loop_
_entity.id
_entity.type
_entity.pdbx_description
1 polymer ?
#
loop_
_entity_poly.entity_id
_entity_poly.type
_entity_poly.pdbx_seq_one_letter_code
_entity_poly.pdbx_strand_id
1 'polypeptide(L)'
;MKFLIIVCLFLVLGCNNSNTKKNAPEVKSLNVENVKILAVQLSIKGMTCTGCEQTIQTGIASINGVKQVKANFKDGKAYVSFESGVADTIQMKEKITAAGYELATIQPIPLDTLRSKL
;
A
#
# COMPACT_ATOMS: atom_id res chain seq x y z
N MET A 1 -54.37 15.81 -37.53
CA MET A 1 -53.53 16.85 -36.91
C MET A 1 -53.56 16.84 -35.37
N LYS A 2 -54.71 16.61 -34.75
CA LYS A 2 -54.75 16.56 -33.25
C LYS A 2 -54.00 15.38 -32.63
N PHE A 3 -53.90 14.25 -33.30
CA PHE A 3 -53.16 13.09 -32.84
C PHE A 3 -51.65 13.27 -32.88
N LEU A 4 -51.14 14.02 -33.83
CA LEU A 4 -49.70 14.26 -34.02
C LEU A 4 -49.12 15.18 -32.92
N ILE A 5 -49.96 16.10 -32.43
CA ILE A 5 -49.57 17.02 -31.36
C ILE A 5 -49.46 16.31 -30.01
N ILE A 6 -50.32 15.31 -29.77
CA ILE A 6 -50.29 14.52 -28.52
C ILE A 6 -49.05 13.61 -28.46
N VAL A 7 -48.64 13.05 -29.60
CA VAL A 7 -47.43 12.20 -29.67
C VAL A 7 -46.19 13.04 -29.46
N CYS A 8 -46.14 14.28 -29.96
CA CYS A 8 -44.97 15.14 -29.70
C CYS A 8 -44.88 15.60 -28.24
N LEU A 9 -46.01 15.73 -27.54
CA LEU A 9 -46.03 16.16 -26.14
C LEU A 9 -45.49 15.09 -25.18
N PHE A 10 -45.58 13.80 -25.56
CA PHE A 10 -45.05 12.68 -24.74
C PHE A 10 -43.56 12.45 -24.92
N LEU A 11 -42.95 12.98 -25.97
CA LEU A 11 -41.51 12.80 -26.23
C LEU A 11 -40.60 13.78 -25.47
N VAL A 12 -41.17 14.82 -24.85
CA VAL A 12 -40.36 15.85 -24.15
C VAL A 12 -40.22 15.58 -22.68
N LEU A 13 -40.92 14.61 -22.11
CA LEU A 13 -40.84 14.25 -20.68
C LEU A 13 -39.89 13.07 -20.37
N GLY A 14 -39.08 12.65 -21.33
CA GLY A 14 -38.17 11.50 -21.22
C GLY A 14 -36.73 11.84 -20.90
N CYS A 15 -36.35 13.09 -20.68
CA CYS A 15 -35.03 13.43 -20.14
C CYS A 15 -35.09 13.57 -18.61
N ASN A 16 -35.51 12.50 -17.96
CA ASN A 16 -35.25 12.39 -16.55
C ASN A 16 -33.78 11.99 -16.41
N ASN A 17 -32.99 13.00 -16.12
CA ASN A 17 -31.66 12.91 -15.63
C ASN A 17 -31.58 11.79 -14.57
N SER A 18 -31.19 10.61 -14.99
CA SER A 18 -30.76 9.57 -14.10
C SER A 18 -29.49 10.06 -13.40
N ASN A 19 -29.71 10.85 -12.36
CA ASN A 19 -28.74 11.01 -11.31
C ASN A 19 -28.54 9.60 -10.73
N THR A 20 -27.81 8.79 -11.45
CA THR A 20 -27.20 7.59 -10.89
C THR A 20 -26.22 8.12 -9.86
N LYS A 21 -26.74 8.44 -8.67
CA LYS A 21 -25.97 8.22 -7.47
C LYS A 21 -25.54 6.76 -7.57
N LYS A 22 -24.38 6.52 -8.18
CA LYS A 22 -23.59 5.39 -7.76
C LYS A 22 -23.49 5.56 -6.25
N ASN A 23 -24.28 4.77 -5.56
CA ASN A 23 -23.92 4.32 -4.26
C ASN A 23 -22.61 3.57 -4.49
N ALA A 24 -21.51 4.31 -4.61
CA ALA A 24 -20.25 3.82 -4.14
C ALA A 24 -20.60 3.30 -2.74
N PRO A 25 -20.27 2.02 -2.41
CA PRO A 25 -20.39 1.58 -1.04
C PRO A 25 -19.71 2.71 -0.27
N GLU A 26 -20.48 3.33 0.59
CA GLU A 26 -19.98 4.25 1.58
C GLU A 26 -18.86 3.47 2.23
N VAL A 27 -17.64 3.69 1.75
CA VAL A 27 -16.45 3.35 2.48
C VAL A 27 -16.66 4.20 3.71
N LYS A 28 -17.30 3.57 4.70
CA LYS A 28 -17.38 4.02 6.05
C LYS A 28 -16.01 4.62 6.27
N SER A 29 -15.96 5.94 6.34
CA SER A 29 -14.76 6.69 6.64
C SER A 29 -14.20 6.06 7.90
N LEU A 30 -13.41 5.01 7.70
CA LEU A 30 -12.56 4.48 8.72
C LEU A 30 -11.65 5.65 9.02
N ASN A 31 -11.87 6.24 10.16
CA ASN A 31 -11.08 7.30 10.74
C ASN A 31 -9.64 7.17 10.27
N VAL A 32 -9.25 7.98 9.31
CA VAL A 32 -7.87 8.13 8.84
C VAL A 32 -7.01 8.70 9.97
N GLU A 33 -7.61 9.00 11.10
CA GLU A 33 -6.96 9.68 12.24
C GLU A 33 -6.04 8.80 13.08
N ASN A 34 -5.89 7.49 12.79
CA ASN A 34 -5.03 6.62 13.60
C ASN A 34 -4.22 5.60 12.80
N VAL A 35 -3.87 5.90 11.55
CA VAL A 35 -2.90 5.09 10.84
C VAL A 35 -1.52 5.38 11.44
N LYS A 36 -1.10 4.53 12.37
CA LYS A 36 0.22 4.63 12.98
C LYS A 36 1.25 4.08 12.02
N ILE A 37 2.09 4.94 11.48
CA ILE A 37 3.25 4.53 10.70
C ILE A 37 4.36 4.10 11.67
N LEU A 38 4.83 2.89 11.47
CA LEU A 38 5.97 2.32 12.20
C LEU A 38 7.18 2.23 11.29
N ALA A 39 8.36 2.31 11.86
CA ALA A 39 9.61 2.08 11.16
C ALA A 39 10.43 0.99 11.87
N VAL A 40 11.04 0.12 11.07
CA VAL A 40 11.88 -0.97 11.56
C VAL A 40 13.17 -1.07 10.75
N GLN A 41 14.23 -1.49 11.43
CA GLN A 41 15.46 -1.94 10.83
C GLN A 41 15.49 -3.47 10.85
N LEU A 42 15.69 -4.08 9.71
CA LEU A 42 15.82 -5.51 9.52
C LEU A 42 17.30 -5.85 9.28
N SER A 43 17.86 -6.77 10.03
CA SER A 43 19.19 -7.32 9.76
C SER A 43 19.03 -8.60 8.95
N ILE A 44 19.62 -8.63 7.77
CA ILE A 44 19.41 -9.68 6.77
C ILE A 44 20.75 -10.32 6.42
N LYS A 45 20.87 -11.64 6.60
CA LYS A 45 22.03 -12.41 6.20
C LYS A 45 21.91 -12.91 4.76
N GLY A 46 23.04 -12.99 4.08
CA GLY A 46 23.12 -13.50 2.71
C GLY A 46 22.99 -12.41 1.63
N MET A 47 22.74 -11.17 2.02
CA MET A 47 22.67 -10.04 1.10
C MET A 47 24.10 -9.54 0.81
N THR A 48 24.63 -9.84 -0.39
CA THR A 48 26.04 -9.61 -0.74
C THR A 48 26.24 -8.76 -2.00
N CYS A 49 25.15 -8.32 -2.64
CA CYS A 49 25.22 -7.60 -3.91
C CYS A 49 24.06 -6.59 -4.07
N THR A 50 24.22 -5.68 -5.03
CA THR A 50 23.14 -4.71 -5.38
C THR A 50 21.88 -5.36 -5.90
N GLY A 51 21.98 -6.47 -6.63
CA GLY A 51 20.83 -7.27 -7.05
C GLY A 51 20.09 -7.88 -5.85
N CYS A 52 20.81 -8.25 -4.81
CA CYS A 52 20.24 -8.74 -3.55
C CYS A 52 19.42 -7.65 -2.85
N GLU A 53 19.95 -6.42 -2.79
CA GLU A 53 19.21 -5.27 -2.25
C GLU A 53 17.90 -5.06 -2.99
N GLN A 54 17.94 -5.08 -4.32
CA GLN A 54 16.78 -4.86 -5.16
C GLN A 54 15.74 -5.97 -4.97
N THR A 55 16.17 -7.22 -4.85
CA THR A 55 15.28 -8.36 -4.56
C THR A 55 14.55 -8.17 -3.23
N ILE A 56 15.27 -7.80 -2.17
CA ILE A 56 14.71 -7.55 -0.85
C ILE A 56 13.76 -6.34 -0.90
N GLN A 57 14.16 -5.24 -1.52
CA GLN A 57 13.31 -4.04 -1.64
C GLN A 57 12.03 -4.34 -2.38
N THR A 58 12.09 -5.02 -3.52
CA THR A 58 10.91 -5.39 -4.31
C THR A 58 10.00 -6.34 -3.54
N GLY A 59 10.56 -7.35 -2.88
CA GLY A 59 9.80 -8.31 -2.08
C GLY A 59 9.04 -7.65 -0.92
N ILE A 60 9.70 -6.78 -0.17
CA ILE A 60 9.08 -6.08 0.96
C ILE A 60 8.10 -5.01 0.46
N ALA A 61 8.43 -4.27 -0.59
CA ALA A 61 7.54 -3.26 -1.17
C ALA A 61 6.24 -3.84 -1.74
N SER A 62 6.20 -5.11 -2.07
CA SER A 62 4.98 -5.80 -2.52
C SER A 62 3.98 -6.08 -1.40
N ILE A 63 4.36 -5.90 -0.14
CA ILE A 63 3.47 -6.07 1.02
C ILE A 63 2.54 -4.86 1.11
N ASN A 64 1.23 -5.13 1.14
CA ASN A 64 0.26 -4.06 1.34
C ASN A 64 0.50 -3.36 2.68
N GLY A 65 0.48 -2.04 2.68
CA GLY A 65 0.74 -1.22 3.87
C GLY A 65 2.20 -0.80 4.06
N VAL A 66 3.14 -1.36 3.30
CA VAL A 66 4.53 -0.85 3.27
C VAL A 66 4.57 0.47 2.51
N LYS A 67 5.17 1.49 3.11
CA LYS A 67 5.29 2.84 2.55
C LYS A 67 6.63 3.08 1.89
N GLN A 68 7.71 2.69 2.56
CA GLN A 68 9.07 2.86 2.07
C GLN A 68 9.93 1.67 2.50
N VAL A 69 10.87 1.30 1.66
CA VAL A 69 11.89 0.30 1.95
C VAL A 69 13.20 0.68 1.30
N LYS A 70 14.29 0.54 2.04
CA LYS A 70 15.65 0.73 1.57
C LYS A 70 16.54 -0.36 2.14
N ALA A 71 17.13 -1.17 1.29
CA ALA A 71 18.10 -2.17 1.66
C ALA A 71 19.52 -1.70 1.32
N ASN A 72 20.51 -2.17 2.09
CA ASN A 72 21.91 -1.92 1.87
C ASN A 72 22.69 -3.23 2.13
N PHE A 73 23.32 -3.79 1.11
CA PHE A 73 24.06 -5.03 1.22
C PHE A 73 25.37 -4.87 2.02
N LYS A 74 25.99 -3.69 1.99
CA LYS A 74 27.24 -3.44 2.71
C LYS A 74 27.04 -3.56 4.22
N ASP A 75 25.89 -3.12 4.72
CA ASP A 75 25.52 -3.18 6.14
C ASP A 75 24.70 -4.43 6.48
N GLY A 76 24.22 -5.17 5.48
CA GLY A 76 23.31 -6.30 5.66
C GLY A 76 21.96 -5.89 6.27
N LYS A 77 21.49 -4.67 6.01
CA LYS A 77 20.32 -4.08 6.65
C LYS A 77 19.28 -3.62 5.63
N ALA A 78 18.01 -3.67 6.03
CA ALA A 78 16.92 -3.00 5.35
C ALA A 78 16.15 -2.12 6.32
N TYR A 79 15.74 -0.97 5.87
CA TYR A 79 14.96 0.02 6.61
C TYR A 79 13.58 0.10 5.99
N VAL A 80 12.53 -0.06 6.79
CA VAL A 80 11.16 -0.19 6.30
C VAL A 80 10.23 0.70 7.12
N SER A 81 9.37 1.46 6.44
CA SER A 81 8.20 2.07 7.08
C SER A 81 6.92 1.43 6.58
N PHE A 82 5.97 1.21 7.46
CA PHE A 82 4.74 0.52 7.17
C PHE A 82 3.58 0.96 8.06
N GLU A 83 2.38 0.73 7.59
CA GLU A 83 1.13 0.97 8.31
C GLU A 83 0.87 -0.15 9.32
N SER A 84 0.84 0.21 10.60
CA SER A 84 0.45 -0.71 11.67
C SER A 84 -1.00 -1.17 11.49
N GLY A 85 -1.21 -2.48 11.56
CA GLY A 85 -2.52 -3.09 11.35
C GLY A 85 -2.83 -3.48 9.90
N VAL A 86 -2.02 -3.03 8.92
CA VAL A 86 -2.13 -3.45 7.50
C VAL A 86 -0.96 -4.33 7.13
N ALA A 87 0.26 -3.93 7.50
CA ALA A 87 1.47 -4.73 7.31
C ALA A 87 2.07 -5.10 8.67
N ASP A 88 2.79 -6.21 8.72
CA ASP A 88 3.51 -6.66 9.90
C ASP A 88 4.90 -7.23 9.55
N THR A 89 5.68 -7.47 10.58
CA THR A 89 7.04 -8.00 10.46
C THR A 89 7.09 -9.48 10.10
N ILE A 90 5.99 -10.22 10.30
CA ILE A 90 5.87 -11.63 9.92
C ILE A 90 5.84 -11.73 8.39
N GLN A 91 5.02 -10.92 7.73
CA GLN A 91 4.97 -10.84 6.27
C GLN A 91 6.33 -10.46 5.68
N MET A 92 7.05 -9.53 6.31
CA MET A 92 8.41 -9.16 5.88
C MET A 92 9.37 -10.34 5.98
N LYS A 93 9.34 -11.10 7.10
CA LYS A 93 10.13 -12.30 7.28
C LYS A 93 9.85 -13.35 6.21
N GLU A 94 8.58 -13.60 5.90
CA GLU A 94 8.16 -14.53 4.86
C GLU A 94 8.72 -14.14 3.48
N LYS A 95 8.63 -12.87 3.12
CA LYS A 95 9.18 -12.37 1.84
C LYS A 95 10.69 -12.51 1.75
N ILE A 96 11.40 -12.21 2.84
CA ILE A 96 12.86 -12.35 2.93
C ILE A 96 13.27 -13.81 2.80
N THR A 97 12.59 -14.70 3.51
CA THR A 97 12.87 -16.15 3.48
C THR A 97 12.52 -16.75 2.11
N ALA A 98 11.40 -16.36 1.51
CA ALA A 98 11.01 -16.80 0.16
C ALA A 98 12.02 -16.35 -0.91
N ALA A 99 12.69 -15.23 -0.71
CA ALA A 99 13.75 -14.75 -1.59
C ALA A 99 15.13 -15.44 -1.36
N GLY A 100 15.19 -16.37 -0.41
CA GLY A 100 16.41 -17.15 -0.11
C GLY A 100 17.37 -16.49 0.90
N TYR A 101 16.91 -15.50 1.64
CA TYR A 101 17.68 -14.80 2.66
C TYR A 101 17.22 -15.15 4.08
N GLU A 102 18.05 -14.85 5.08
CA GLU A 102 17.74 -15.08 6.49
C GLU A 102 17.52 -13.72 7.20
N LEU A 103 16.37 -13.55 7.84
CA LEU A 103 16.13 -12.42 8.73
C LEU A 103 16.70 -12.74 10.11
N ALA A 104 17.78 -12.05 10.49
CA ALA A 104 18.46 -12.26 11.76
C ALA A 104 17.79 -11.51 12.92
N THR A 105 17.53 -10.21 12.75
CA THR A 105 16.93 -9.38 13.80
C THR A 105 15.98 -8.34 13.20
N ILE A 106 15.00 -7.93 14.02
CA ILE A 106 14.08 -6.83 13.75
C ILE A 106 14.20 -5.84 14.90
N GLN A 107 14.47 -4.57 14.59
CA GLN A 107 14.57 -3.51 15.58
C GLN A 107 13.63 -2.36 15.21
N PRO A 108 12.72 -1.95 16.10
CA PRO A 108 11.96 -0.73 15.89
C PRO A 108 12.91 0.48 15.93
N ILE A 109 12.70 1.40 15.00
CA ILE A 109 13.47 2.66 14.92
C ILE A 109 12.52 3.85 14.83
N PRO A 110 12.92 5.03 15.31
CA PRO A 110 12.15 6.25 15.10
C PRO A 110 12.16 6.64 13.62
N LEU A 111 11.08 7.27 13.17
CA LEU A 111 10.91 7.71 11.78
C LEU A 111 11.98 8.69 11.32
N ASP A 112 12.53 9.50 12.23
CA ASP A 112 13.62 10.42 11.94
C ASP A 112 14.91 9.69 11.56
N THR A 113 15.19 8.58 12.24
CA THR A 113 16.32 7.69 11.90
C THR A 113 16.12 7.06 10.53
N LEU A 114 14.89 6.66 10.19
CA LEU A 114 14.58 6.14 8.87
C LEU A 114 14.90 7.17 7.76
N ARG A 115 14.47 8.43 7.94
CA ARG A 115 14.72 9.52 6.97
C ARG A 115 16.20 9.72 6.67
N SER A 116 17.07 9.54 7.65
CA SER A 116 18.52 9.68 7.47
C SER A 116 19.16 8.50 6.73
N LYS A 117 18.43 7.39 6.52
CA LYS A 117 18.91 6.15 5.88
C LYS A 117 18.32 5.90 4.49
N LEU A 118 17.29 6.67 4.11
CA LEU A 118 16.68 6.61 2.77
C LEU A 118 17.43 7.48 1.79
#